data_351d3089d0e5656d4f651c85499963f6
#
_entry.id   351d3089d0e5656d4f651c85499963f6
#
_cell.length_a   1.000
_cell.length_b   1.000
_cell.length_c   1.000
_cell.angle_alpha   90.00
_cell.angle_beta   90.00
_cell.angle_gamma   90.00
#
_symmetry.space_group_name_H-M   'P 1'
#
loop_
_entity.id
_entity.type
_entity.pdbx_description
1 polymer ?
#
loop_
_entity_poly.entity_id
_entity_poly.type
_entity_poly.pdbx_seq_one_letter_code
_entity_poly.pdbx_strand_id
1 'polypeptide(L)'
;LAADQPLCTGIEATVEISASTDSLPSWWQLFNFGACRRTSLSTSFDFSSDPGTACTDMWQGAGVGGIGAYHTFWTTPQVSSGGANQASIRFGAAVPIDSPMQLTAGVEYYAFKLMVNNAKTTGSDSCSGCSTPVCILLSELNVVQADNQHETLTLAQTSNRVTWQGASNCPGAIAAQNITWGQIRSMMQ
;
A
#
# COMPACT_ATOMS: atom_id res chain seq x y z
N LEU A 1 14.86 7.95 1.26
CA LEU A 1 14.85 9.40 1.05
C LEU A 1 16.18 9.86 0.48
N ALA A 2 16.14 10.69 -0.59
CA ALA A 2 17.35 11.26 -1.21
C ALA A 2 17.91 12.45 -0.41
N ALA A 3 17.07 13.13 0.34
CA ALA A 3 17.42 14.27 1.22
C ALA A 3 16.66 14.17 2.54
N ASP A 4 17.13 14.92 3.53
CA ASP A 4 16.44 15.07 4.81
C ASP A 4 15.08 15.74 4.61
N GLN A 5 14.07 15.28 5.40
CA GLN A 5 12.73 15.85 5.42
C GLN A 5 12.44 16.37 6.84
N PRO A 6 12.83 17.61 7.15
CA PRO A 6 12.82 18.10 8.54
C PRO A 6 11.41 18.46 9.05
N LEU A 7 10.44 18.64 8.17
CA LEU A 7 9.10 19.12 8.48
C LEU A 7 8.01 18.14 8.02
N CYS A 8 8.28 16.84 8.00
CA CYS A 8 7.32 15.84 7.55
C CYS A 8 6.11 15.82 8.49
N THR A 9 4.93 16.10 7.96
CA THR A 9 3.66 16.04 8.69
C THR A 9 2.79 14.86 8.28
N GLY A 10 3.15 14.16 7.19
CA GLY A 10 2.36 13.03 6.76
C GLY A 10 2.90 12.31 5.53
N ILE A 11 2.19 11.25 5.19
CA ILE A 11 2.35 10.55 3.92
C ILE A 11 1.00 10.33 3.25
N GLU A 12 1.01 10.28 1.93
CA GLU A 12 -0.08 9.79 1.11
C GLU A 12 0.43 8.70 0.18
N ALA A 13 -0.31 7.62 0.05
CA ALA A 13 0.10 6.49 -0.77
C ALA A 13 -1.05 5.97 -1.64
N THR A 14 -0.68 5.50 -2.83
CA THR A 14 -1.59 4.81 -3.74
C THR A 14 -1.05 3.42 -4.02
N VAL A 15 -1.88 2.41 -3.79
CA VAL A 15 -1.63 1.02 -4.13
C VAL A 15 -2.62 0.57 -5.19
N GLU A 16 -2.11 -0.02 -6.25
CA GLU A 16 -2.92 -0.59 -7.33
C GLU A 16 -2.94 -2.11 -7.23
N ILE A 17 -4.11 -2.68 -7.45
CA ILE A 17 -4.33 -4.12 -7.52
C ILE A 17 -4.75 -4.45 -8.95
N SER A 18 -4.13 -5.45 -9.57
CA SER A 18 -4.56 -5.97 -10.87
C SER A 18 -4.60 -7.49 -10.87
N ALA A 19 -5.76 -8.03 -11.23
CA ALA A 19 -5.98 -9.47 -11.35
C ALA A 19 -5.62 -9.97 -12.75
N SER A 20 -5.25 -11.26 -12.86
CA SER A 20 -4.99 -11.92 -14.14
C SER A 20 -6.24 -12.27 -14.95
N THR A 21 -7.42 -12.02 -14.39
CA THR A 21 -8.75 -12.27 -15.00
C THR A 21 -9.29 -10.99 -15.65
N ASP A 22 -10.31 -11.11 -16.51
CA ASP A 22 -10.93 -9.97 -17.22
C ASP A 22 -11.66 -9.00 -16.28
N SER A 23 -12.03 -9.46 -15.08
CA SER A 23 -12.65 -8.62 -14.04
C SER A 23 -12.05 -8.94 -12.68
N LEU A 24 -12.08 -7.96 -11.77
CA LEU A 24 -11.59 -8.13 -10.41
C LEU A 24 -12.52 -9.08 -9.63
N PRO A 25 -12.01 -10.25 -9.18
CA PRO A 25 -12.83 -11.22 -8.46
C PRO A 25 -13.39 -10.65 -7.16
N SER A 26 -14.51 -11.19 -6.70
CA SER A 26 -15.22 -10.69 -5.51
C SER A 26 -14.36 -10.78 -4.23
N TRP A 27 -13.40 -11.71 -4.16
CA TRP A 27 -12.45 -11.82 -3.06
C TRP A 27 -11.55 -10.59 -2.94
N TRP A 28 -11.26 -9.91 -4.05
CA TRP A 28 -10.41 -8.72 -4.13
C TRP A 28 -11.18 -7.39 -4.05
N GLN A 29 -12.50 -7.43 -3.98
CA GLN A 29 -13.35 -6.26 -3.77
C GLN A 29 -13.46 -5.98 -2.26
N LEU A 30 -12.44 -5.31 -1.70
CA LEU A 30 -12.12 -5.33 -0.27
C LEU A 30 -12.83 -4.24 0.55
N PHE A 31 -13.25 -3.15 -0.06
CA PHE A 31 -13.72 -1.96 0.66
C PHE A 31 -14.97 -1.31 0.06
N ASN A 32 -15.43 -1.76 -1.10
CA ASN A 32 -16.60 -1.23 -1.76
C ASN A 32 -17.89 -1.53 -0.98
N PHE A 33 -18.81 -0.56 -0.96
CA PHE A 33 -20.15 -0.79 -0.43
C PHE A 33 -20.84 -1.91 -1.21
N GLY A 34 -21.44 -2.87 -0.49
CA GLY A 34 -22.08 -4.03 -1.10
C GLY A 34 -21.13 -5.13 -1.58
N ALA A 35 -19.81 -4.92 -1.53
CA ALA A 35 -18.84 -5.95 -1.89
C ALA A 35 -18.82 -7.10 -0.88
N CYS A 36 -18.48 -8.29 -1.38
CA CYS A 36 -18.44 -9.52 -0.60
C CYS A 36 -17.50 -9.42 0.61
N ARG A 37 -16.36 -8.68 0.49
CA ARG A 37 -15.33 -8.53 1.51
C ARG A 37 -15.13 -7.08 1.96
N ARG A 38 -16.22 -6.34 2.10
CA ARG A 38 -16.20 -4.90 2.41
C ARG A 38 -15.30 -4.49 3.59
N THR A 39 -15.13 -5.32 4.61
CA THR A 39 -14.38 -5.02 5.84
C THR A 39 -13.03 -5.72 5.91
N SER A 40 -12.53 -6.23 4.78
CA SER A 40 -11.31 -7.05 4.77
C SER A 40 -10.03 -6.28 4.55
N LEU A 41 -10.10 -4.98 4.30
CA LEU A 41 -8.96 -4.10 4.10
C LEU A 41 -8.83 -3.12 5.26
N SER A 42 -7.63 -3.00 5.80
CA SER A 42 -7.30 -2.01 6.82
C SER A 42 -5.87 -1.52 6.67
N THR A 43 -5.57 -0.37 7.25
CA THR A 43 -4.21 0.16 7.39
C THR A 43 -3.85 0.33 8.86
N SER A 44 -2.57 0.27 9.16
CA SER A 44 -2.04 0.62 10.47
C SER A 44 -0.75 1.42 10.31
N PHE A 45 -0.54 2.35 11.20
CA PHE A 45 0.63 3.21 11.33
C PHE A 45 1.32 3.02 12.70
N ASP A 46 0.89 2.02 13.44
CA ASP A 46 1.49 1.58 14.69
C ASP A 46 2.41 0.39 14.45
N PHE A 47 3.69 0.57 14.75
CA PHE A 47 4.75 -0.43 14.61
C PHE A 47 5.31 -0.90 15.95
N SER A 48 4.73 -0.45 17.07
CA SER A 48 5.21 -0.74 18.42
C SER A 48 5.24 -2.23 18.76
N SER A 49 4.39 -3.03 18.09
CA SER A 49 4.27 -4.47 18.29
C SER A 49 5.05 -5.32 17.27
N ASP A 50 5.79 -4.70 16.35
CA ASP A 50 6.50 -5.42 15.29
C ASP A 50 7.93 -5.78 15.76
N PRO A 51 8.18 -7.00 16.27
CA PRO A 51 9.47 -7.34 16.82
C PRO A 51 10.51 -7.58 15.71
N GLY A 52 11.71 -7.05 15.91
CA GLY A 52 12.90 -7.46 15.17
C GLY A 52 13.06 -6.87 13.79
N THR A 53 12.45 -5.74 13.51
CA THR A 53 12.61 -5.01 12.25
C THR A 53 13.71 -3.94 12.38
N ALA A 54 14.52 -3.79 11.34
CA ALA A 54 15.65 -2.88 11.36
C ALA A 54 15.28 -1.43 10.95
N CYS A 55 14.04 -1.20 10.53
CA CYS A 55 13.58 0.13 10.13
C CYS A 55 13.14 0.97 11.34
N THR A 56 13.24 2.26 11.23
CA THR A 56 12.79 3.20 12.24
C THR A 56 11.29 3.45 12.11
N ASP A 57 10.56 3.42 13.22
CA ASP A 57 9.18 3.90 13.24
C ASP A 57 9.15 5.42 13.08
N MET A 58 8.72 5.89 11.90
CA MET A 58 8.65 7.32 11.63
C MET A 58 7.59 8.01 12.47
N TRP A 59 6.54 7.29 12.89
CA TRP A 59 5.40 7.87 13.58
C TRP A 59 5.60 7.99 15.09
N GLN A 60 6.45 7.15 15.67
CA GLN A 60 6.70 7.10 17.13
C GLN A 60 5.41 7.04 17.94
N GLY A 61 4.40 6.36 17.42
CA GLY A 61 3.08 6.24 18.03
C GLY A 61 2.13 7.44 17.82
N ALA A 62 2.56 8.52 17.16
CA ALA A 62 1.75 9.73 16.95
C ALA A 62 0.96 9.74 15.63
N GLY A 63 1.24 8.83 14.71
CA GLY A 63 0.62 8.81 13.40
C GLY A 63 -0.87 8.43 13.46
N VAL A 64 -1.72 9.27 12.89
CA VAL A 64 -3.16 9.02 12.75
C VAL A 64 -3.50 8.99 11.26
N GLY A 65 -4.15 7.93 10.82
CA GLY A 65 -4.47 7.79 9.40
C GLY A 65 -5.46 6.69 9.11
N GLY A 66 -5.68 6.46 7.82
CA GLY A 66 -6.64 5.46 7.36
C GLY A 66 -6.73 5.38 5.85
N ILE A 67 -7.65 4.54 5.38
CA ILE A 67 -7.99 4.40 3.98
C ILE A 67 -8.97 5.53 3.62
N GLY A 68 -8.54 6.39 2.71
CA GLY A 68 -9.36 7.49 2.20
C GLY A 68 -10.27 7.06 1.05
N ALA A 69 -9.82 6.14 0.20
CA ALA A 69 -10.59 5.68 -0.95
C ALA A 69 -10.19 4.27 -1.40
N TYR A 70 -11.17 3.55 -1.94
CA TYR A 70 -11.01 2.31 -2.68
C TYR A 70 -11.91 2.37 -3.93
N HIS A 71 -11.33 2.17 -5.10
CA HIS A 71 -12.04 2.23 -6.39
C HIS A 71 -11.78 0.97 -7.20
N THR A 72 -12.83 0.35 -7.70
CA THR A 72 -12.75 -0.85 -8.58
C THR A 72 -12.83 -0.53 -10.07
N PHE A 73 -13.11 0.71 -10.45
CA PHE A 73 -13.13 1.16 -11.84
C PHE A 73 -12.68 2.60 -11.89
N TRP A 74 -11.69 2.89 -12.72
CA TRP A 74 -11.27 4.26 -12.94
C TRP A 74 -12.10 4.88 -14.05
N THR A 75 -12.95 5.82 -13.70
CA THR A 75 -13.77 6.59 -14.66
C THR A 75 -13.49 8.08 -14.64
N THR A 76 -12.45 8.53 -13.93
CA THR A 76 -12.13 9.97 -13.90
C THR A 76 -11.00 10.31 -14.87
N PRO A 77 -11.10 11.48 -15.57
CA PRO A 77 -10.09 11.88 -16.57
C PRO A 77 -8.68 12.14 -16.04
N GLN A 78 -8.49 12.17 -14.73
CA GLN A 78 -7.23 12.53 -14.07
C GLN A 78 -6.41 11.32 -13.61
N VAL A 79 -6.90 10.11 -13.77
CA VAL A 79 -6.19 8.91 -13.39
C VAL A 79 -6.28 7.92 -14.53
N SER A 80 -5.13 7.40 -14.94
CA SER A 80 -5.03 6.42 -16.04
C SER A 80 -6.08 5.33 -15.89
N SER A 81 -6.81 5.10 -16.95
CA SER A 81 -7.92 4.15 -17.05
C SER A 81 -7.52 2.75 -16.56
N GLY A 82 -7.89 2.41 -15.35
CA GLY A 82 -7.85 1.04 -14.87
C GLY A 82 -8.88 0.19 -15.60
N GLY A 83 -8.53 -1.06 -15.88
CA GLY A 83 -9.47 -2.04 -16.44
C GLY A 83 -10.44 -2.58 -15.39
N ALA A 84 -11.45 -3.31 -15.85
CA ALA A 84 -12.43 -3.99 -15.00
C ALA A 84 -11.78 -4.98 -13.98
N ASN A 85 -10.54 -5.38 -14.24
CA ASN A 85 -9.75 -6.29 -13.41
C ASN A 85 -8.83 -5.56 -12.42
N GLN A 86 -9.01 -4.26 -12.21
CA GLN A 86 -8.14 -3.44 -11.38
C GLN A 86 -8.90 -2.72 -10.26
N ALA A 87 -8.16 -2.43 -9.19
CA ALA A 87 -8.60 -1.56 -8.11
C ALA A 87 -7.45 -0.65 -7.66
N SER A 88 -7.80 0.48 -7.09
CA SER A 88 -6.85 1.40 -6.45
C SER A 88 -7.27 1.67 -5.02
N ILE A 89 -6.29 1.70 -4.14
CA ILE A 89 -6.42 2.02 -2.73
C ILE A 89 -5.62 3.28 -2.46
N ARG A 90 -6.27 4.31 -1.92
CA ARG A 90 -5.61 5.52 -1.44
C ARG A 90 -5.72 5.58 0.07
N PHE A 91 -4.61 5.82 0.71
CA PHE A 91 -4.53 5.93 2.16
C PHE A 91 -3.43 6.90 2.55
N GLY A 92 -3.46 7.36 3.78
CA GLY A 92 -2.45 8.24 4.31
C GLY A 92 -2.51 8.33 5.82
N ALA A 93 -1.49 8.93 6.39
CA ALA A 93 -1.41 9.27 7.79
C ALA A 93 -0.73 10.61 7.99
N ALA A 94 -1.03 11.24 9.11
CA ALA A 94 -0.47 12.53 9.47
C ALA A 94 -0.20 12.61 10.98
N VAL A 95 0.67 13.55 11.33
CA VAL A 95 0.86 14.06 12.68
C VAL A 95 0.42 15.54 12.72
N PRO A 96 0.19 16.14 13.90
CA PRO A 96 -0.10 17.55 14.02
C PRO A 96 0.97 18.42 13.36
N ILE A 97 0.54 19.50 12.70
CA ILE A 97 1.44 20.40 11.95
C ILE A 97 2.47 21.12 12.84
N ASP A 98 2.15 21.29 14.10
CA ASP A 98 3.02 21.89 15.12
C ASP A 98 4.01 20.90 15.74
N SER A 99 3.93 19.64 15.34
CA SER A 99 4.80 18.56 15.81
C SER A 99 5.28 17.69 14.63
N PRO A 100 5.93 18.28 13.62
CA PRO A 100 6.39 17.56 12.45
C PRO A 100 7.49 16.56 12.80
N MET A 101 7.56 15.49 12.05
CA MET A 101 8.63 14.50 12.15
C MET A 101 9.87 14.95 11.36
N GLN A 102 11.04 14.54 11.84
CA GLN A 102 12.29 14.71 11.11
C GLN A 102 12.70 13.37 10.51
N LEU A 103 12.74 13.30 9.18
CA LEU A 103 13.22 12.13 8.46
C LEU A 103 14.60 12.40 7.89
N THR A 104 15.53 11.51 8.16
CA THR A 104 16.94 11.64 7.76
C THR A 104 17.19 10.85 6.49
N ALA A 105 17.92 11.42 5.54
CA ALA A 105 18.35 10.75 4.32
C ALA A 105 19.17 9.49 4.65
N GLY A 106 18.94 8.43 3.88
CA GLY A 106 19.63 7.15 4.07
C GLY A 106 19.11 6.30 5.23
N VAL A 107 18.19 6.81 6.05
CA VAL A 107 17.50 6.02 7.08
C VAL A 107 16.26 5.36 6.49
N GLU A 108 16.04 4.10 6.83
CA GLU A 108 14.85 3.36 6.44
C GLU A 108 13.76 3.50 7.50
N TYR A 109 12.57 3.84 7.04
CA TYR A 109 11.42 4.08 7.90
C TYR A 109 10.27 3.12 7.60
N TYR A 110 9.58 2.70 8.64
CA TYR A 110 8.24 2.15 8.50
C TYR A 110 7.26 3.27 8.22
N ALA A 111 6.60 3.22 7.06
CA ALA A 111 5.64 4.22 6.66
C ALA A 111 4.18 3.77 6.92
N PHE A 112 3.84 2.53 6.60
CA PHE A 112 2.50 1.98 6.79
C PHE A 112 2.48 0.45 6.75
N LYS A 113 1.39 -0.12 7.26
CA LYS A 113 0.97 -1.51 7.04
C LYS A 113 -0.36 -1.51 6.29
N LEU A 114 -0.43 -2.21 5.17
CA LEU A 114 -1.68 -2.49 4.47
C LEU A 114 -2.05 -3.95 4.74
N MET A 115 -3.19 -4.18 5.35
CA MET A 115 -3.61 -5.50 5.81
C MET A 115 -4.85 -5.97 5.06
N VAL A 116 -4.77 -7.17 4.48
CA VAL A 116 -5.90 -7.87 3.88
C VAL A 116 -6.15 -9.12 4.72
N ASN A 117 -7.24 -9.17 5.48
CA ASN A 117 -7.56 -10.33 6.30
C ASN A 117 -8.07 -11.51 5.45
N ASN A 118 -8.20 -12.67 6.05
CA ASN A 118 -8.64 -13.91 5.37
C ASN A 118 -10.16 -14.19 5.54
N ALA A 119 -10.95 -13.19 5.97
CA ALA A 119 -12.39 -13.38 6.10
C ALA A 119 -13.03 -13.79 4.77
N LYS A 120 -14.02 -14.67 4.82
CA LYS A 120 -14.77 -15.18 3.66
C LYS A 120 -13.91 -15.84 2.56
N THR A 121 -12.79 -16.44 2.93
CA THR A 121 -11.97 -17.24 2.02
C THR A 121 -12.54 -18.66 1.84
N THR A 122 -13.16 -19.20 2.89
CA THR A 122 -13.74 -20.55 2.91
C THR A 122 -15.13 -20.54 3.55
N GLY A 123 -15.89 -21.62 3.37
CA GLY A 123 -17.24 -21.75 3.92
C GLY A 123 -18.34 -21.37 2.94
N SER A 124 -19.60 -21.47 3.38
CA SER A 124 -20.80 -21.22 2.55
C SER A 124 -20.89 -19.79 2.04
N ASP A 125 -20.36 -18.81 2.81
CA ASP A 125 -20.37 -17.38 2.47
C ASP A 125 -19.06 -16.91 1.84
N SER A 126 -18.24 -17.84 1.31
CA SER A 126 -16.95 -17.49 0.71
C SER A 126 -17.10 -16.65 -0.54
N CYS A 127 -16.18 -15.71 -0.71
CA CYS A 127 -16.05 -14.90 -1.92
C CYS A 127 -15.16 -15.61 -2.92
N SER A 128 -15.51 -15.60 -4.20
CA SER A 128 -14.73 -16.25 -5.25
C SER A 128 -13.44 -15.49 -5.56
N GLY A 129 -12.39 -16.22 -5.95
CA GLY A 129 -11.17 -15.65 -6.52
C GLY A 129 -10.01 -15.43 -5.55
N CYS A 130 -10.00 -16.05 -4.36
CA CYS A 130 -8.84 -16.06 -3.49
C CYS A 130 -7.59 -16.66 -4.17
N SER A 131 -7.78 -17.68 -5.02
CA SER A 131 -6.71 -18.33 -5.78
C SER A 131 -6.32 -17.60 -7.07
N THR A 132 -7.00 -16.52 -7.43
CA THR A 132 -6.66 -15.74 -8.62
C THR A 132 -5.31 -15.04 -8.44
N PRO A 133 -4.37 -15.18 -9.38
CA PRO A 133 -3.13 -14.43 -9.38
C PRO A 133 -3.39 -12.93 -9.46
N VAL A 134 -2.76 -12.16 -8.58
CA VAL A 134 -2.92 -10.71 -8.48
C VAL A 134 -1.58 -10.04 -8.27
N CYS A 135 -1.39 -8.90 -8.94
CA CYS A 135 -0.32 -7.95 -8.70
C CYS A 135 -0.80 -6.85 -7.76
N ILE A 136 0.03 -6.49 -6.80
CA ILE A 136 -0.19 -5.39 -5.87
C ILE A 136 1.02 -4.45 -6.03
N LEU A 137 0.77 -3.25 -6.50
CA LEU A 137 1.79 -2.27 -6.86
C LEU A 137 1.64 -1.03 -5.99
N LEU A 138 2.67 -0.63 -5.26
CA LEU A 138 2.76 0.71 -4.69
C LEU A 138 3.13 1.66 -5.84
N SER A 139 2.13 2.39 -6.37
CA SER A 139 2.30 3.24 -7.55
C SER A 139 2.74 4.66 -7.20
N GLU A 140 2.40 5.13 -6.02
CA GLU A 140 2.73 6.47 -5.57
C GLU A 140 2.93 6.50 -4.05
N LEU A 141 3.93 7.26 -3.61
CA LEU A 141 4.16 7.60 -2.21
C LEU A 141 4.64 9.05 -2.13
N ASN A 142 3.85 9.89 -1.50
CA ASN A 142 4.15 11.29 -1.26
C ASN A 142 4.47 11.52 0.21
N VAL A 143 5.55 12.26 0.48
CA VAL A 143 5.87 12.82 1.78
C VAL A 143 5.32 14.24 1.83
N VAL A 144 4.49 14.53 2.83
CA VAL A 144 3.83 15.84 3.00
C VAL A 144 4.59 16.63 4.06
N GLN A 145 4.93 17.89 3.74
CA GLN A 145 5.63 18.80 4.64
C GLN A 145 4.68 19.81 5.28
N ALA A 146 5.08 20.38 6.41
CA ALA A 146 4.30 21.39 7.13
C ALA A 146 4.05 22.69 6.32
N ASP A 147 4.89 22.99 5.35
CA ASP A 147 4.76 24.12 4.43
C ASP A 147 3.91 23.79 3.18
N ASN A 148 3.18 22.69 3.20
CA ASN A 148 2.41 22.13 2.08
C ASN A 148 3.24 21.75 0.84
N GLN A 149 4.54 21.57 0.99
CA GLN A 149 5.35 20.95 -0.04
C GLN A 149 5.10 19.43 -0.03
N HIS A 150 5.12 18.83 -1.20
CA HIS A 150 4.98 17.40 -1.38
C HIS A 150 6.22 16.89 -2.11
N GLU A 151 6.86 15.87 -1.55
CA GLU A 151 7.90 15.12 -2.26
C GLU A 151 7.33 13.78 -2.69
N THR A 152 7.18 13.59 -3.99
CA THR A 152 6.81 12.29 -4.56
C THR A 152 8.06 11.42 -4.63
N LEU A 153 8.06 10.32 -3.90
CA LEU A 153 9.15 9.36 -3.95
C LEU A 153 9.09 8.55 -5.23
N THR A 154 10.19 8.59 -5.98
CA THR A 154 10.35 7.73 -7.15
C THR A 154 10.58 6.30 -6.67
N LEU A 155 9.61 5.43 -6.91
CA LEU A 155 9.68 4.04 -6.53
C LEU A 155 10.41 3.23 -7.60
N ALA A 156 11.41 2.45 -7.18
CA ALA A 156 12.10 1.55 -8.09
C ALA A 156 11.12 0.49 -8.61
N GLN A 157 10.91 0.39 -9.91
CA GLN A 157 9.90 -0.48 -10.54
C GLN A 157 10.06 -1.97 -10.20
N THR A 158 11.19 -2.37 -9.65
CA THR A 158 11.49 -3.76 -9.28
C THR A 158 11.16 -4.09 -7.83
N SER A 159 11.01 -3.08 -6.95
CA SER A 159 10.84 -3.26 -5.49
C SER A 159 9.52 -2.74 -4.94
N ASN A 160 8.70 -2.09 -5.76
CA ASN A 160 7.43 -1.48 -5.35
C ASN A 160 6.20 -2.39 -5.52
N ARG A 161 6.40 -3.70 -5.68
CA ARG A 161 5.30 -4.63 -5.95
C ARG A 161 5.45 -5.95 -5.21
N VAL A 162 4.30 -6.54 -4.95
CA VAL A 162 4.18 -7.91 -4.47
C VAL A 162 3.17 -8.66 -5.33
N THR A 163 3.29 -9.99 -5.38
CA THR A 163 2.36 -10.83 -6.11
C THR A 163 1.62 -11.77 -5.17
N TRP A 164 0.37 -12.02 -5.47
CA TRP A 164 -0.45 -13.03 -4.83
C TRP A 164 -0.63 -14.21 -5.79
N GLN A 165 -0.54 -15.45 -5.28
CA GLN A 165 -0.72 -16.69 -6.05
C GLN A 165 0.15 -16.78 -7.33
N GLY A 166 1.37 -16.26 -7.27
CA GLY A 166 2.33 -16.40 -8.36
C GLY A 166 1.96 -15.64 -9.64
N ALA A 167 1.32 -14.47 -9.53
CA ALA A 167 1.02 -13.64 -10.69
C ALA A 167 2.27 -13.39 -11.54
N SER A 168 2.27 -13.84 -12.78
CA SER A 168 3.42 -13.74 -13.71
C SER A 168 3.35 -12.52 -14.64
N ASN A 169 2.17 -11.91 -14.78
CA ASN A 169 1.90 -10.84 -15.75
C ASN A 169 2.03 -9.43 -15.15
N CYS A 170 2.60 -9.30 -13.97
CA CYS A 170 2.96 -7.99 -13.44
C CYS A 170 4.15 -7.46 -14.21
N PRO A 171 4.06 -6.31 -14.92
CA PRO A 171 5.21 -5.73 -15.58
C PRO A 171 6.36 -5.57 -14.59
N GLY A 172 7.48 -6.30 -14.80
CA GLY A 172 8.63 -6.34 -13.88
C GLY A 172 8.36 -7.01 -12.52
N ALA A 173 7.34 -7.88 -12.38
CA ALA A 173 7.13 -8.67 -11.16
C ALA A 173 8.32 -9.60 -10.92
N ILE A 174 8.96 -9.46 -9.78
CA ILE A 174 9.81 -10.52 -9.25
C ILE A 174 8.86 -11.57 -8.69
N ALA A 175 9.06 -12.84 -9.06
CA ALA A 175 8.29 -13.93 -8.48
C ALA A 175 8.28 -13.76 -6.94
N ALA A 176 7.09 -13.82 -6.33
CA ALA A 176 6.96 -13.68 -4.89
C ALA A 176 7.76 -14.81 -4.23
N GLN A 177 8.95 -14.49 -3.83
CA GLN A 177 9.58 -15.21 -2.74
C GLN A 177 8.83 -14.78 -1.48
N ASN A 178 8.84 -15.56 -0.42
CA ASN A 178 8.38 -15.12 0.90
C ASN A 178 9.27 -13.95 1.35
N ILE A 179 9.03 -12.79 0.78
CA ILE A 179 9.85 -11.60 0.99
C ILE A 179 9.31 -10.97 2.26
N THR A 180 10.07 -11.11 3.32
CA THR A 180 9.92 -10.26 4.50
C THR A 180 10.25 -8.83 4.09
N TRP A 181 9.65 -7.84 4.74
CA TRP A 181 9.96 -6.42 4.51
C TRP A 181 11.47 -6.12 4.54
N GLY A 182 12.27 -6.90 5.29
CA GLY A 182 13.72 -6.83 5.28
C GLY A 182 14.38 -7.21 3.94
N GLN A 183 13.71 -8.01 3.11
CA GLN A 183 14.20 -8.37 1.77
C GLN A 183 13.79 -7.36 0.70
N ILE A 184 12.65 -6.67 0.88
CA ILE A 184 12.30 -5.51 0.04
C ILE A 184 13.39 -4.43 0.16
N ARG A 185 13.92 -4.25 1.34
CA ARG A 185 15.02 -3.34 1.66
C ARG A 185 16.30 -3.59 0.84
N SER A 186 16.74 -4.83 0.69
CA SER A 186 17.97 -5.15 -0.05
C SER A 186 17.85 -4.91 -1.56
N MET A 187 16.63 -4.69 -2.07
CA MET A 187 16.37 -4.39 -3.47
C MET A 187 16.29 -2.88 -3.75
N MET A 188 16.34 -2.05 -2.70
CA MET A 188 16.29 -0.59 -2.81
C MET A 188 17.70 0.05 -2.72
N GLN A 189 18.75 -0.75 -2.57
CA GLN A 189 20.16 -0.35 -2.68
C GLN A 189 20.69 -0.68 -4.08
#